data_52442e518a832ace52883f0a35f4f473
#
_entry.id   52442e518a832ace52883f0a35f4f473
#
_cell.length_a   1.000
_cell.length_b   1.000
_cell.length_c   1.000
_cell.angle_alpha   90.00
_cell.angle_beta   90.00
_cell.angle_gamma   90.00
#
_symmetry.space_group_name_H-M   'P 1'
#
loop_
_entity.id
_entity.type
_entity.pdbx_description
1 polymer ?
#
loop_
_entity_poly.entity_id
_entity_poly.type
_entity_poly.pdbx_seq_one_letter_code
_entity_poly.pdbx_strand_id
1 'polypeptide(L)'
;MKKEKSENKENPINLDNLIEALSPLEIKIIPFLKEPIEKIEKKSGLDNVSVLRALKFLENKGVLKIKTTPKTIIDLGTNGIYYKKNNLPERKLLLVLEQQNHLSLEEAKKLSKLSENEFKVSLGVLKNKALITMLGGKISLNATKEELSKKSFEEQLLDSLPVEKEKLSSELQYAFENLKKRKDIIEVKEKQIIDFELTSLGKQIAGKEIKSDLLEEVTPEIIRDWQRGKKFRKYDMTAGVPAINGGKKHFVNQSIEYAKKIWTELGFKEMTGTMADSSFWIFDALFTPQDHPAREMQDTFFIKNAQGKLPDNNKLIENVKESHETGVGKSKGWNYSWEESIAKKIVLRTHTTGLSARTLAQLKESDLPAKYFAIGKVFRNETVDWSHGFEFYQTEGIVVDPNANLQNLLGYLKEFYQKMGYEKIKFVPSFFAYTEPSVEIQVWHPERKVWLELGGAGIFRPEVTIPLLGKAIPVLAWGQGFDRIITEFYKIKDLRELYSNDLKALRQKKEWIK
;
A
#
# COMPACT_ATOMS: atom_id res chain seq x y z
N MET A 1 23.98 -38.28 7.69
CA MET A 1 25.09 -37.39 7.99
C MET A 1 24.83 -36.74 9.34
N LYS A 2 25.67 -37.09 10.33
CA LYS A 2 25.59 -36.60 11.73
C LYS A 2 25.94 -35.13 11.76
N LYS A 3 25.05 -34.30 12.35
CA LYS A 3 25.37 -32.92 12.71
C LYS A 3 26.29 -32.93 13.94
N GLU A 4 27.55 -32.64 13.75
CA GLU A 4 28.45 -32.34 14.83
C GLU A 4 27.98 -31.07 15.55
N LYS A 5 27.65 -31.20 16.82
CA LYS A 5 27.50 -30.09 17.75
C LYS A 5 28.93 -29.61 18.07
N SER A 6 29.30 -28.47 17.52
CA SER A 6 30.48 -27.74 17.99
C SER A 6 30.17 -27.20 19.39
N GLU A 7 30.69 -27.83 20.41
CA GLU A 7 30.81 -27.24 21.74
C GLU A 7 31.78 -26.07 21.67
N ASN A 8 31.24 -24.86 21.68
CA ASN A 8 32.04 -23.66 21.92
C ASN A 8 32.61 -23.74 23.34
N LYS A 9 33.89 -24.09 23.48
CA LYS A 9 34.67 -23.87 24.71
C LYS A 9 34.71 -22.36 24.96
N GLU A 10 33.93 -21.89 25.93
CA GLU A 10 34.01 -20.51 26.46
C GLU A 10 35.40 -20.30 27.01
N ASN A 11 36.26 -19.56 26.33
CA ASN A 11 37.45 -18.99 26.91
C ASN A 11 37.03 -18.07 28.07
N PRO A 12 37.61 -18.15 29.26
CA PRO A 12 37.26 -17.25 30.38
C PRO A 12 37.55 -15.81 29.94
N ILE A 13 36.48 -15.04 29.75
CA ILE A 13 36.57 -13.61 29.42
C ILE A 13 37.25 -12.96 30.61
N ASN A 14 38.46 -12.42 30.40
CA ASN A 14 39.19 -11.66 31.42
C ASN A 14 38.38 -10.38 31.73
N LEU A 15 38.11 -10.12 33.00
CA LEU A 15 37.31 -8.99 33.49
C LEU A 15 37.83 -7.65 32.94
N ASP A 16 39.16 -7.49 32.85
CA ASP A 16 39.77 -6.26 32.32
C ASP A 16 39.44 -6.06 30.82
N ASN A 17 39.47 -7.13 30.04
CA ASN A 17 39.10 -7.07 28.63
C ASN A 17 37.61 -6.74 28.44
N LEU A 18 36.73 -7.21 29.35
CA LEU A 18 35.33 -6.84 29.36
C LEU A 18 35.14 -5.36 29.64
N ILE A 19 35.81 -4.82 30.67
CA ILE A 19 35.70 -3.42 31.05
C ILE A 19 36.17 -2.50 29.92
N GLU A 20 37.28 -2.84 29.22
CA GLU A 20 37.74 -2.10 28.04
C GLU A 20 36.78 -2.12 26.86
N ALA A 21 35.87 -3.10 26.77
CA ALA A 21 34.90 -3.25 25.69
C ALA A 21 33.54 -2.63 26.01
N LEU A 22 33.28 -2.15 27.23
CA LEU A 22 32.00 -1.56 27.62
C LEU A 22 31.76 -0.21 26.95
N SER A 23 30.55 -0.02 26.42
CA SER A 23 30.09 1.27 25.87
C SER A 23 29.58 2.20 27.00
N PRO A 24 29.48 3.52 26.78
CA PRO A 24 28.94 4.45 27.76
C PRO A 24 27.54 4.10 28.26
N LEU A 25 26.68 3.54 27.35
CA LEU A 25 25.34 3.10 27.73
C LEU A 25 25.39 1.92 28.70
N GLU A 26 26.27 0.97 28.46
CA GLU A 26 26.47 -0.19 29.35
C GLU A 26 27.04 0.24 30.70
N ILE A 27 28.05 1.12 30.70
CA ILE A 27 28.67 1.66 31.93
C ILE A 27 27.61 2.37 32.80
N LYS A 28 26.70 3.14 32.19
CA LYS A 28 25.63 3.85 32.90
C LYS A 28 24.62 2.92 33.58
N ILE A 29 24.36 1.74 33.04
CA ILE A 29 23.33 0.81 33.60
C ILE A 29 23.93 -0.23 34.55
N ILE A 30 25.22 -0.55 34.47
CA ILE A 30 25.89 -1.56 35.31
C ILE A 30 25.67 -1.34 36.81
N PRO A 31 25.74 -0.11 37.38
CA PRO A 31 25.47 0.11 38.79
C PRO A 31 24.09 -0.35 39.25
N PHE A 32 23.13 -0.38 38.31
CA PHE A 32 21.71 -0.65 38.59
C PHE A 32 21.22 -2.04 38.13
N LEU A 33 22.09 -2.91 37.62
CA LEU A 33 21.74 -4.22 37.08
C LEU A 33 21.14 -5.21 38.11
N LYS A 34 21.06 -4.86 39.37
CA LYS A 34 20.37 -5.65 40.41
C LYS A 34 18.91 -5.27 40.58
N GLU A 35 18.44 -4.29 39.81
CA GLU A 35 17.09 -3.74 39.91
C GLU A 35 16.26 -4.06 38.65
N PRO A 36 14.92 -4.00 38.73
CA PRO A 36 14.03 -4.14 37.56
C PRO A 36 14.29 -3.04 36.53
N ILE A 37 13.98 -3.32 35.26
CA ILE A 37 14.24 -2.42 34.11
C ILE A 37 13.66 -1.02 34.34
N GLU A 38 12.42 -0.92 34.86
CA GLU A 38 11.78 0.38 35.12
C GLU A 38 12.53 1.25 36.14
N LYS A 39 13.25 0.63 37.09
CA LYS A 39 14.11 1.34 38.05
C LYS A 39 15.45 1.68 37.43
N ILE A 40 15.98 0.82 36.55
CA ILE A 40 17.20 1.12 35.78
C ILE A 40 17.02 2.38 34.96
N GLU A 41 15.88 2.50 34.24
CA GLU A 41 15.54 3.70 33.46
C GLU A 41 15.59 4.97 34.30
N LYS A 42 14.88 4.96 35.43
CA LYS A 42 14.80 6.13 36.32
C LYS A 42 16.13 6.54 36.93
N LYS A 43 16.96 5.56 37.31
CA LYS A 43 18.24 5.81 37.99
C LYS A 43 19.38 6.11 37.03
N SER A 44 19.42 5.51 35.86
CA SER A 44 20.46 5.76 34.85
C SER A 44 20.22 7.04 34.04
N GLY A 45 18.99 7.59 34.06
CA GLY A 45 18.59 8.73 33.22
C GLY A 45 18.50 8.42 31.73
N LEU A 46 18.46 7.15 31.37
CA LEU A 46 18.32 6.68 29.98
C LEU A 46 16.85 6.36 29.67
N ASP A 47 16.45 6.56 28.43
CA ASP A 47 15.15 6.12 27.93
C ASP A 47 15.09 4.58 27.79
N ASN A 48 13.88 4.02 27.75
CA ASN A 48 13.65 2.57 27.65
C ASN A 48 14.41 1.91 26.49
N VAL A 49 14.43 2.54 25.32
CA VAL A 49 15.12 2.01 24.14
C VAL A 49 16.63 1.90 24.36
N SER A 50 17.22 2.91 24.98
CA SER A 50 18.67 2.94 25.32
C SER A 50 19.02 1.91 26.38
N VAL A 51 18.17 1.72 27.40
CA VAL A 51 18.36 0.67 28.42
C VAL A 51 18.27 -0.73 27.78
N LEU A 52 17.26 -0.99 26.97
CA LEU A 52 17.11 -2.29 26.29
C LEU A 52 18.28 -2.58 25.34
N ARG A 53 18.79 -1.56 24.66
CA ARG A 53 19.99 -1.68 23.80
C ARG A 53 21.23 -2.02 24.62
N ALA A 54 21.44 -1.36 25.74
CA ALA A 54 22.56 -1.63 26.63
C ALA A 54 22.46 -3.04 27.24
N LEU A 55 21.26 -3.49 27.64
CA LEU A 55 21.05 -4.87 28.11
C LEU A 55 21.36 -5.89 27.00
N LYS A 56 20.98 -5.61 25.74
CA LYS A 56 21.29 -6.50 24.62
C LYS A 56 22.80 -6.60 24.36
N PHE A 57 23.53 -5.50 24.45
CA PHE A 57 24.99 -5.51 24.33
C PHE A 57 25.67 -6.26 25.49
N LEU A 58 25.16 -6.13 26.70
CA LEU A 58 25.64 -6.91 27.85
C LEU A 58 25.34 -8.40 27.71
N GLU A 59 24.20 -8.78 27.11
CA GLU A 59 23.88 -10.17 26.76
C GLU A 59 24.90 -10.74 25.78
N ASN A 60 25.23 -10.02 24.72
CA ASN A 60 26.23 -10.43 23.73
C ASN A 60 27.62 -10.63 24.36
N LYS A 61 27.94 -9.89 25.43
CA LYS A 61 29.18 -10.01 26.20
C LYS A 61 29.10 -11.06 27.32
N GLY A 62 28.00 -11.82 27.38
CA GLY A 62 27.82 -12.88 28.38
C GLY A 62 27.61 -12.41 29.81
N VAL A 63 27.31 -11.12 30.04
CA VAL A 63 27.07 -10.53 31.37
C VAL A 63 25.69 -10.90 31.90
N LEU A 64 24.70 -11.00 31.06
CA LEU A 64 23.33 -11.35 31.42
C LEU A 64 22.66 -12.21 30.31
N LYS A 65 21.49 -12.76 30.63
CA LYS A 65 20.62 -13.43 29.65
C LYS A 65 19.26 -12.74 29.67
N ILE A 66 18.79 -12.29 28.52
CA ILE A 66 17.48 -11.67 28.38
C ILE A 66 16.41 -12.78 28.28
N LYS A 67 15.36 -12.64 29.08
CA LYS A 67 14.16 -13.47 29.02
C LYS A 67 13.00 -12.65 28.47
N THR A 68 12.36 -13.14 27.44
CA THR A 68 11.18 -12.50 26.87
C THR A 68 9.97 -13.38 27.13
N THR A 69 9.00 -12.85 27.86
CA THR A 69 7.76 -13.54 28.18
C THR A 69 6.60 -12.85 27.45
N PRO A 70 5.88 -13.54 26.57
CA PRO A 70 4.68 -12.95 25.97
C PRO A 70 3.60 -12.84 27.05
N LYS A 71 3.03 -11.66 27.21
CA LYS A 71 1.87 -11.43 28.08
C LYS A 71 0.73 -10.83 27.29
N THR A 72 -0.47 -11.31 27.57
CA THR A 72 -1.70 -10.79 26.98
C THR A 72 -2.23 -9.64 27.83
N ILE A 73 -2.24 -8.44 27.28
CA ILE A 73 -2.79 -7.24 27.94
C ILE A 73 -4.16 -6.95 27.34
N ILE A 74 -5.12 -6.77 28.22
CA ILE A 74 -6.45 -6.31 27.87
C ILE A 74 -6.47 -4.78 28.05
N ASP A 75 -6.87 -4.06 27.00
CA ASP A 75 -6.92 -2.61 26.96
C ASP A 75 -8.29 -2.12 26.52
N LEU A 76 -8.57 -0.83 26.68
CA LEU A 76 -9.80 -0.21 26.21
C LEU A 76 -9.78 -0.03 24.69
N GLY A 77 -10.80 -0.52 24.01
CA GLY A 77 -11.09 -0.14 22.64
C GLY A 77 -11.74 1.24 22.54
N THR A 78 -11.95 1.72 21.32
CA THR A 78 -12.52 3.06 21.07
C THR A 78 -13.88 3.28 21.79
N ASN A 79 -14.78 2.30 21.68
CA ASN A 79 -16.07 2.35 22.37
C ASN A 79 -15.91 2.16 23.89
N GLY A 80 -14.89 1.40 24.33
CA GLY A 80 -14.58 1.22 25.74
C GLY A 80 -14.19 2.53 26.43
N ILE A 81 -13.36 3.35 25.78
CA ILE A 81 -12.98 4.68 26.27
C ILE A 81 -14.23 5.58 26.42
N TYR A 82 -15.13 5.51 25.44
CA TYR A 82 -16.38 6.27 25.48
C TYR A 82 -17.28 5.81 26.64
N TYR A 83 -17.51 4.51 26.81
CA TYR A 83 -18.38 3.99 27.87
C TYR A 83 -17.79 4.11 29.27
N LYS A 84 -16.48 4.08 29.43
CA LYS A 84 -15.81 4.39 30.71
C LYS A 84 -16.13 5.79 31.19
N LYS A 85 -16.28 6.76 30.28
CA LYS A 85 -16.64 8.17 30.60
C LYS A 85 -18.15 8.40 30.71
N ASN A 86 -18.94 7.69 29.91
CA ASN A 86 -20.38 7.99 29.71
C ASN A 86 -21.29 6.87 30.19
N ASN A 87 -20.82 5.96 31.00
CA ASN A 87 -21.49 4.73 31.45
C ASN A 87 -21.87 3.75 30.32
N LEU A 88 -21.95 2.49 30.65
CA LEU A 88 -22.44 1.44 29.74
C LEU A 88 -23.93 1.69 29.41
N PRO A 89 -24.41 1.28 28.24
CA PRO A 89 -25.79 1.42 27.82
C PRO A 89 -26.80 0.86 28.83
N GLU A 90 -26.45 -0.28 29.46
CA GLU A 90 -27.27 -0.90 30.51
C GLU A 90 -27.42 0.01 31.74
N ARG A 91 -26.34 0.65 32.15
CA ARG A 91 -26.35 1.58 33.28
C ARG A 91 -27.19 2.81 32.97
N LYS A 92 -27.11 3.35 31.76
CA LYS A 92 -27.96 4.48 31.34
C LYS A 92 -29.46 4.13 31.39
N LEU A 93 -29.79 2.93 30.90
CA LEU A 93 -31.19 2.48 30.95
C LEU A 93 -31.68 2.25 32.38
N LEU A 94 -30.85 1.67 33.26
CA LEU A 94 -31.18 1.51 34.69
C LEU A 94 -31.42 2.85 35.40
N LEU A 95 -30.57 3.85 35.15
CA LEU A 95 -30.73 5.18 35.75
C LEU A 95 -32.02 5.88 35.31
N VAL A 96 -32.48 5.65 34.09
CA VAL A 96 -33.78 6.16 33.61
C VAL A 96 -34.94 5.44 34.31
N LEU A 97 -34.86 4.12 34.45
CA LEU A 97 -35.87 3.31 35.11
C LEU A 97 -35.92 3.54 36.63
N GLU A 98 -34.82 3.96 37.26
CA GLU A 98 -34.79 4.37 38.67
C GLU A 98 -35.64 5.63 38.92
N GLN A 99 -35.60 6.56 37.94
CA GLN A 99 -36.40 7.79 38.02
C GLN A 99 -37.90 7.57 37.74
N GLN A 100 -38.21 6.65 36.80
CA GLN A 100 -39.55 6.35 36.36
C GLN A 100 -39.73 4.83 36.21
N ASN A 101 -40.31 4.19 37.22
CA ASN A 101 -40.31 2.72 37.36
C ASN A 101 -41.13 1.96 36.30
N HIS A 102 -42.05 2.60 35.59
CA HIS A 102 -42.88 1.98 34.56
C HIS A 102 -42.89 2.81 33.29
N LEU A 103 -42.20 2.37 32.26
CA LEU A 103 -42.08 3.06 30.95
C LEU A 103 -42.46 2.14 29.80
N SER A 104 -43.03 2.69 28.74
CA SER A 104 -43.10 1.98 27.46
C SER A 104 -41.72 1.83 26.84
N LEU A 105 -41.56 0.86 25.93
CA LEU A 105 -40.28 0.65 25.22
C LEU A 105 -39.79 1.91 24.48
N GLU A 106 -40.74 2.67 23.90
CA GLU A 106 -40.41 3.89 23.16
C GLU A 106 -39.96 5.04 24.08
N GLU A 107 -40.65 5.23 25.19
CA GLU A 107 -40.30 6.24 26.19
C GLU A 107 -38.95 5.95 26.84
N ALA A 108 -38.71 4.70 27.24
CA ALA A 108 -37.44 4.27 27.81
C ALA A 108 -36.26 4.46 26.83
N LYS A 109 -36.46 4.17 25.56
CA LYS A 109 -35.46 4.41 24.51
C LYS A 109 -35.17 5.91 24.34
N LYS A 110 -36.23 6.74 24.27
CA LYS A 110 -36.11 8.20 24.09
C LYS A 110 -35.42 8.87 25.28
N LEU A 111 -35.78 8.51 26.49
CA LEU A 111 -35.19 9.07 27.71
C LEU A 111 -33.75 8.61 27.94
N SER A 112 -33.41 7.36 27.64
CA SER A 112 -32.04 6.84 27.79
C SER A 112 -31.08 7.37 26.72
N LYS A 113 -31.57 7.98 25.64
CA LYS A 113 -30.79 8.49 24.50
C LYS A 113 -29.86 7.41 23.89
N LEU A 114 -30.27 6.14 23.91
CA LEU A 114 -29.56 5.02 23.36
C LEU A 114 -29.93 4.81 21.88
N SER A 115 -28.97 4.40 21.09
CA SER A 115 -29.22 3.91 19.72
C SER A 115 -30.06 2.64 19.76
N GLU A 116 -30.68 2.26 18.66
CA GLU A 116 -31.55 1.09 18.60
C GLU A 116 -30.80 -0.22 18.99
N ASN A 117 -29.57 -0.35 18.56
CA ASN A 117 -28.74 -1.51 18.89
C ASN A 117 -28.33 -1.52 20.35
N GLU A 118 -27.92 -0.39 20.93
CA GLU A 118 -27.58 -0.27 22.34
C GLU A 118 -28.77 -0.57 23.22
N PHE A 119 -29.94 -0.07 22.84
CA PHE A 119 -31.18 -0.30 23.59
C PHE A 119 -31.59 -1.77 23.59
N LYS A 120 -31.56 -2.45 22.43
CA LYS A 120 -31.83 -3.90 22.33
C LYS A 120 -30.87 -4.73 23.17
N VAL A 121 -29.57 -4.43 23.10
CA VAL A 121 -28.55 -5.12 23.90
C VAL A 121 -28.77 -4.91 25.39
N SER A 122 -29.04 -3.67 25.81
CA SER A 122 -29.30 -3.32 27.21
C SER A 122 -30.50 -4.05 27.77
N LEU A 123 -31.61 -4.12 27.02
CA LEU A 123 -32.78 -4.89 27.39
C LEU A 123 -32.48 -6.37 27.61
N GLY A 124 -31.74 -6.98 26.68
CA GLY A 124 -31.34 -8.38 26.77
C GLY A 124 -30.47 -8.66 28.01
N VAL A 125 -29.48 -7.82 28.27
CA VAL A 125 -28.57 -7.99 29.41
C VAL A 125 -29.31 -7.78 30.74
N LEU A 126 -30.11 -6.72 30.86
CA LEU A 126 -30.84 -6.42 32.10
C LEU A 126 -31.91 -7.44 32.40
N LYS A 127 -32.60 -7.98 31.39
CA LYS A 127 -33.55 -9.07 31.53
C LYS A 127 -32.86 -10.35 31.99
N ASN A 128 -31.72 -10.71 31.39
CA ASN A 128 -30.97 -11.89 31.79
C ASN A 128 -30.41 -11.82 33.22
N LYS A 129 -30.13 -10.60 33.70
CA LYS A 129 -29.72 -10.33 35.09
C LYS A 129 -30.91 -10.17 36.06
N ALA A 130 -32.16 -10.39 35.60
CA ALA A 130 -33.39 -10.21 36.35
C ALA A 130 -33.58 -8.82 36.98
N LEU A 131 -32.89 -7.79 36.48
CA LEU A 131 -32.94 -6.41 36.96
C LEU A 131 -34.16 -5.65 36.41
N ILE A 132 -34.76 -6.14 35.34
CA ILE A 132 -36.00 -5.60 34.74
C ILE A 132 -36.98 -6.71 34.40
N THR A 133 -38.27 -6.37 34.41
CA THR A 133 -39.37 -7.21 33.90
C THR A 133 -40.05 -6.51 32.75
N MET A 134 -40.54 -7.30 31.77
CA MET A 134 -41.26 -6.79 30.61
C MET A 134 -42.61 -7.49 30.51
N LEU A 135 -43.70 -6.70 30.64
CA LEU A 135 -45.07 -7.16 30.55
C LEU A 135 -45.90 -6.18 29.71
N GLY A 136 -46.65 -6.67 28.73
CA GLY A 136 -47.55 -5.86 27.92
C GLY A 136 -46.92 -4.66 27.21
N GLY A 137 -45.63 -4.79 26.73
CA GLY A 137 -44.91 -3.69 26.04
C GLY A 137 -44.36 -2.61 26.97
N LYS A 138 -44.45 -2.78 28.29
CA LYS A 138 -43.85 -1.90 29.30
C LYS A 138 -42.69 -2.55 30.00
N ILE A 139 -41.70 -1.74 30.40
CA ILE A 139 -40.53 -2.13 31.17
C ILE A 139 -40.74 -1.68 32.61
N SER A 140 -40.48 -2.55 33.56
CA SER A 140 -40.52 -2.25 34.98
C SER A 140 -39.19 -2.61 35.63
N LEU A 141 -38.72 -1.76 36.55
CA LEU A 141 -37.51 -2.02 37.33
C LEU A 141 -37.82 -3.07 38.40
N ASN A 142 -36.95 -4.10 38.47
CA ASN A 142 -37.04 -5.17 39.48
C ASN A 142 -35.84 -5.14 40.43
N ALA A 143 -34.86 -4.28 40.18
CA ALA A 143 -33.64 -4.16 40.97
C ALA A 143 -33.87 -3.39 42.26
N THR A 144 -33.22 -3.80 43.34
CA THR A 144 -33.17 -3.08 44.61
C THR A 144 -32.25 -1.87 44.54
N LYS A 145 -32.44 -0.88 45.44
CA LYS A 145 -31.56 0.29 45.52
C LYS A 145 -30.11 -0.08 45.75
N GLU A 146 -29.84 -1.16 46.48
CA GLU A 146 -28.47 -1.66 46.69
C GLU A 146 -27.84 -2.24 45.41
N GLU A 147 -28.62 -2.97 44.61
CA GLU A 147 -28.16 -3.49 43.32
C GLU A 147 -27.91 -2.37 42.31
N LEU A 148 -28.70 -1.32 42.31
CA LEU A 148 -28.52 -0.15 41.46
C LEU A 148 -27.24 0.63 41.81
N SER A 149 -26.90 0.73 43.11
CA SER A 149 -25.71 1.45 43.57
C SER A 149 -24.40 0.71 43.27
N LYS A 150 -24.43 -0.62 43.15
CA LYS A 150 -23.25 -1.43 42.86
C LYS A 150 -22.86 -1.34 41.39
N LYS A 151 -21.55 -1.18 41.13
CA LYS A 151 -21.01 -1.32 39.76
C LYS A 151 -21.07 -2.77 39.32
N SER A 152 -21.53 -3.02 38.10
CA SER A 152 -21.51 -4.35 37.48
C SER A 152 -20.03 -4.80 37.25
N PHE A 153 -19.80 -6.10 37.10
CA PHE A 153 -18.46 -6.61 36.81
C PHE A 153 -17.89 -6.07 35.50
N GLU A 154 -18.74 -5.79 34.52
CA GLU A 154 -18.35 -5.16 33.27
C GLU A 154 -17.84 -3.72 33.49
N GLU A 155 -18.47 -2.94 34.35
CA GLU A 155 -18.05 -1.60 34.72
C GLU A 155 -16.74 -1.63 35.53
N GLN A 156 -16.62 -2.56 36.48
CA GLN A 156 -15.41 -2.76 37.26
C GLN A 156 -14.23 -3.15 36.38
N LEU A 157 -14.46 -4.02 35.37
CA LEU A 157 -13.42 -4.36 34.40
C LEU A 157 -12.98 -3.13 33.60
N LEU A 158 -13.91 -2.36 33.03
CA LEU A 158 -13.57 -1.14 32.28
C LEU A 158 -12.77 -0.14 33.11
N ASP A 159 -13.07 -0.03 34.41
CA ASP A 159 -12.30 0.85 35.32
C ASP A 159 -10.89 0.35 35.57
N SER A 160 -10.69 -0.97 35.64
CA SER A 160 -9.39 -1.59 35.90
C SER A 160 -8.46 -1.66 34.70
N LEU A 161 -8.97 -1.47 33.47
CA LEU A 161 -8.16 -1.56 32.25
C LEU A 161 -7.19 -0.37 32.12
N PRO A 162 -5.93 -0.60 31.65
CA PRO A 162 -5.38 -1.85 31.13
C PRO A 162 -4.91 -2.84 32.22
N VAL A 163 -5.11 -4.17 31.98
CA VAL A 163 -4.72 -5.24 32.91
C VAL A 163 -4.19 -6.46 32.18
N GLU A 164 -3.28 -7.24 32.82
CA GLU A 164 -2.84 -8.54 32.31
C GLU A 164 -3.98 -9.58 32.42
N LYS A 165 -4.21 -10.33 31.35
CA LYS A 165 -5.30 -11.31 31.28
C LYS A 165 -5.22 -12.36 32.41
N GLU A 166 -3.99 -12.79 32.74
CA GLU A 166 -3.73 -13.78 33.76
C GLU A 166 -4.01 -13.28 35.20
N LYS A 167 -4.13 -11.96 35.38
CA LYS A 167 -4.43 -11.33 36.70
C LYS A 167 -5.91 -11.05 36.94
N LEU A 168 -6.78 -11.42 36.00
CA LEU A 168 -8.21 -11.25 36.16
C LEU A 168 -8.78 -12.22 37.19
N SER A 169 -9.63 -11.71 38.11
CA SER A 169 -10.47 -12.57 38.96
C SER A 169 -11.51 -13.32 38.13
N SER A 170 -12.10 -14.36 38.68
CA SER A 170 -13.13 -15.17 37.98
C SER A 170 -14.32 -14.31 37.51
N GLU A 171 -14.74 -13.32 38.32
CA GLU A 171 -15.84 -12.40 37.99
C GLU A 171 -15.45 -11.46 36.83
N LEU A 172 -14.22 -10.93 36.86
CA LEU A 172 -13.73 -10.05 35.79
C LEU A 172 -13.42 -10.81 34.50
N GLN A 173 -13.08 -12.08 34.57
CA GLN A 173 -12.92 -12.94 33.41
C GLN A 173 -14.28 -13.20 32.72
N TYR A 174 -15.35 -13.41 33.50
CA TYR A 174 -16.71 -13.48 32.96
C TYR A 174 -17.12 -12.17 32.27
N ALA A 175 -16.84 -11.03 32.91
CA ALA A 175 -17.10 -9.70 32.33
C ALA A 175 -16.30 -9.47 31.03
N PHE A 176 -15.05 -9.94 30.99
CA PHE A 176 -14.20 -9.89 29.79
C PHE A 176 -14.83 -10.65 28.62
N GLU A 177 -15.28 -11.91 28.83
CA GLU A 177 -15.91 -12.69 27.76
C GLU A 177 -17.23 -12.08 27.26
N ASN A 178 -17.96 -11.36 28.11
CA ASN A 178 -19.18 -10.65 27.72
C ASN A 178 -18.85 -9.39 26.90
N LEU A 179 -17.88 -8.60 27.34
CA LEU A 179 -17.51 -7.36 26.66
C LEU A 179 -16.74 -7.60 25.36
N LYS A 180 -15.96 -8.70 25.28
CA LYS A 180 -15.24 -9.09 24.06
C LYS A 180 -16.16 -9.38 22.87
N LYS A 181 -17.39 -9.81 23.12
CA LYS A 181 -18.41 -10.04 22.08
C LYS A 181 -18.97 -8.72 21.49
N ARG A 182 -18.70 -7.60 22.12
CA ARG A 182 -19.20 -6.29 21.72
C ARG A 182 -18.14 -5.51 20.94
N LYS A 183 -18.55 -4.86 19.88
CA LYS A 183 -17.64 -4.17 18.95
C LYS A 183 -16.84 -3.06 19.65
N ASP A 184 -15.51 -3.16 19.53
CA ASP A 184 -14.53 -2.12 19.92
C ASP A 184 -14.62 -1.63 21.38
N ILE A 185 -15.14 -2.46 22.32
CA ILE A 185 -15.13 -2.13 23.76
C ILE A 185 -13.82 -2.52 24.40
N ILE A 186 -13.29 -3.70 24.05
CA ILE A 186 -12.05 -4.23 24.57
C ILE A 186 -11.11 -4.57 23.42
N GLU A 187 -9.83 -4.25 23.59
CA GLU A 187 -8.74 -4.62 22.70
C GLU A 187 -7.78 -5.55 23.43
N VAL A 188 -7.43 -6.65 22.79
CA VAL A 188 -6.46 -7.63 23.34
C VAL A 188 -5.15 -7.49 22.59
N LYS A 189 -4.08 -7.11 23.32
CA LYS A 189 -2.73 -6.90 22.76
C LYS A 189 -1.77 -7.91 23.36
N GLU A 190 -0.98 -8.57 22.53
CA GLU A 190 0.18 -9.33 23.01
C GLU A 190 1.36 -8.37 23.18
N LYS A 191 1.84 -8.22 24.40
CA LYS A 191 3.03 -7.45 24.75
C LYS A 191 4.12 -8.38 25.24
N GLN A 192 5.31 -8.25 24.66
CA GLN A 192 6.48 -8.97 25.16
C GLN A 192 7.07 -8.20 26.34
N ILE A 193 7.06 -8.83 27.51
CA ILE A 193 7.76 -8.30 28.69
C ILE A 193 9.17 -8.85 28.67
N ILE A 194 10.13 -7.92 28.69
CA ILE A 194 11.55 -8.23 28.71
C ILE A 194 12.00 -8.18 30.16
N ASP A 195 12.67 -9.24 30.59
CA ASP A 195 13.37 -9.34 31.87
C ASP A 195 14.76 -9.93 31.63
N PHE A 196 15.63 -9.95 32.63
CA PHE A 196 16.99 -10.48 32.48
C PHE A 196 17.49 -11.16 33.74
N GLU A 197 18.39 -12.11 33.55
CA GLU A 197 19.10 -12.80 34.63
C GLU A 197 20.61 -12.59 34.51
N LEU A 198 21.26 -12.25 35.61
CA LEU A 198 22.71 -12.07 35.66
C LEU A 198 23.43 -13.42 35.59
N THR A 199 24.46 -13.51 34.74
CA THR A 199 25.41 -14.63 34.74
C THR A 199 26.38 -14.54 35.92
N SER A 200 27.26 -15.53 36.09
CA SER A 200 28.37 -15.45 37.06
C SER A 200 29.25 -14.23 36.84
N LEU A 201 29.55 -13.87 35.60
CA LEU A 201 30.30 -12.68 35.21
C LEU A 201 29.51 -11.39 35.53
N GLY A 202 28.20 -11.40 35.23
CA GLY A 202 27.34 -10.26 35.55
C GLY A 202 27.25 -9.97 37.06
N LYS A 203 27.18 -11.00 37.88
CA LYS A 203 27.17 -10.84 39.34
C LYS A 203 28.44 -10.18 39.88
N GLN A 204 29.59 -10.34 39.21
CA GLN A 204 30.85 -9.74 39.62
C GLN A 204 30.92 -8.23 39.34
N ILE A 205 30.23 -7.73 38.33
CA ILE A 205 30.28 -6.31 37.91
C ILE A 205 29.02 -5.53 38.29
N ALA A 206 27.89 -6.19 38.49
CA ALA A 206 26.63 -5.52 38.84
C ALA A 206 26.73 -4.75 40.17
N GLY A 207 26.36 -3.48 40.14
CA GLY A 207 26.42 -2.58 41.28
C GLY A 207 27.76 -1.87 41.45
N LYS A 208 28.72 -2.06 40.54
CA LYS A 208 30.00 -1.35 40.58
C LYS A 208 29.96 -0.11 39.69
N GLU A 209 30.53 0.99 40.16
CA GLU A 209 30.81 2.14 39.31
C GLU A 209 32.09 1.87 38.50
N ILE A 210 31.96 1.90 37.17
CA ILE A 210 33.05 1.70 36.23
C ILE A 210 33.38 3.05 35.61
N LYS A 211 34.60 3.52 35.78
CA LYS A 211 35.14 4.71 35.12
C LYS A 211 35.99 4.27 33.93
N SER A 212 35.76 4.84 32.76
CA SER A 212 36.53 4.57 31.56
C SER A 212 36.95 5.89 30.93
N ASP A 213 38.25 6.06 30.73
CA ASP A 213 38.84 7.21 30.04
C ASP A 213 39.14 6.90 28.57
N LEU A 214 38.55 5.82 28.06
CA LEU A 214 38.74 5.37 26.67
C LEU A 214 37.98 6.28 25.70
N LEU A 215 38.64 6.60 24.60
CA LEU A 215 38.05 7.40 23.52
C LEU A 215 37.10 6.54 22.68
N GLU A 216 35.95 7.10 22.32
CA GLU A 216 34.94 6.41 21.48
C GLU A 216 35.06 6.78 20.01
N GLU A 217 35.35 8.02 19.71
CA GLU A 217 35.41 8.54 18.33
C GLU A 217 36.58 9.55 18.20
N VAL A 218 37.06 9.69 16.97
CA VAL A 218 38.13 10.65 16.65
C VAL A 218 37.45 11.96 16.24
N THR A 219 37.60 13.00 17.08
CA THR A 219 37.14 14.34 16.71
C THR A 219 38.30 15.21 16.24
N PRO A 220 38.06 16.33 15.51
CA PRO A 220 39.11 17.27 15.12
C PRO A 220 39.92 17.82 16.31
N GLU A 221 39.29 17.99 17.47
CA GLU A 221 39.93 18.43 18.72
C GLU A 221 40.90 17.36 19.22
N ILE A 222 40.46 16.09 19.25
CA ILE A 222 41.31 14.96 19.65
C ILE A 222 42.52 14.82 18.72
N ILE A 223 42.35 15.07 17.42
CA ILE A 223 43.47 15.03 16.47
C ILE A 223 44.45 16.17 16.72
N ARG A 224 43.95 17.39 17.00
CA ARG A 224 44.77 18.57 17.28
C ARG A 224 45.56 18.43 18.55
N ASP A 225 44.88 17.97 19.62
CA ASP A 225 45.40 17.91 20.96
C ASP A 225 45.79 16.48 21.36
N TRP A 226 46.24 15.68 20.38
CA TRP A 226 46.60 14.28 20.60
C TRP A 226 47.63 14.12 21.71
N GLN A 227 47.18 13.62 22.87
CA GLN A 227 48.04 13.31 24.00
C GLN A 227 48.49 11.86 23.94
N ARG A 228 49.80 11.62 24.06
CA ARG A 228 50.36 10.28 24.15
C ARG A 228 49.78 9.55 25.36
N GLY A 229 49.28 8.33 25.13
CA GLY A 229 48.74 7.46 26.18
C GLY A 229 47.22 7.33 26.19
N LYS A 230 46.47 8.16 25.49
CA LYS A 230 45.03 7.92 25.29
C LYS A 230 44.78 6.67 24.45
N LYS A 231 43.87 5.80 24.91
CA LYS A 231 43.51 4.57 24.23
C LYS A 231 42.07 4.67 23.69
N PHE A 232 41.81 4.04 22.56
CA PHE A 232 40.45 3.86 22.06
C PHE A 232 39.81 2.65 22.71
N ARG A 233 38.49 2.72 22.91
CA ARG A 233 37.68 1.57 23.29
C ARG A 233 37.80 0.47 22.22
N LYS A 234 37.93 -0.78 22.65
CA LYS A 234 37.90 -1.92 21.74
C LYS A 234 36.51 -2.01 21.09
N TYR A 235 36.48 -1.99 19.78
CA TYR A 235 35.25 -2.10 19.02
C TYR A 235 34.82 -3.57 18.96
N ASP A 236 33.60 -3.87 19.41
CA ASP A 236 33.03 -5.20 19.30
C ASP A 236 32.38 -5.37 17.92
N MET A 237 33.10 -6.02 16.99
CA MET A 237 32.61 -6.29 15.64
C MET A 237 31.56 -7.42 15.60
N THR A 238 31.39 -8.16 16.68
CA THR A 238 30.41 -9.24 16.80
C THR A 238 29.08 -8.78 17.40
N ALA A 239 29.02 -7.55 17.91
CA ALA A 239 27.79 -6.97 18.45
C ALA A 239 26.68 -6.97 17.39
N GLY A 240 25.57 -7.61 17.71
CA GLY A 240 24.41 -7.63 16.83
C GLY A 240 23.87 -6.22 16.62
N VAL A 241 23.82 -5.79 15.38
CA VAL A 241 23.17 -4.52 15.01
C VAL A 241 21.72 -4.81 14.59
N PRO A 242 20.80 -3.86 14.82
CA PRO A 242 19.44 -3.99 14.32
C PRO A 242 19.46 -4.21 12.80
N ALA A 243 18.73 -5.23 12.33
CA ALA A 243 18.57 -5.42 10.91
C ALA A 243 17.82 -4.20 10.31
N ILE A 244 18.48 -3.48 9.42
CA ILE A 244 17.84 -2.41 8.65
C ILE A 244 17.10 -3.08 7.50
N ASN A 245 15.78 -3.17 7.63
CA ASN A 245 14.94 -3.63 6.52
C ASN A 245 14.69 -2.43 5.60
N GLY A 246 15.41 -2.37 4.49
CA GLY A 246 15.12 -1.39 3.44
C GLY A 246 13.73 -1.61 2.85
N GLY A 247 13.12 -0.54 2.33
CA GLY A 247 11.90 -0.64 1.55
C GLY A 247 12.16 -1.36 0.22
N LYS A 248 11.21 -2.18 -0.24
CA LYS A 248 11.19 -2.79 -1.56
C LYS A 248 10.16 -2.08 -2.43
N LYS A 249 10.55 -1.66 -3.63
CA LYS A 249 9.58 -1.14 -4.61
C LYS A 249 8.59 -2.24 -5.00
N HIS A 250 7.34 -1.86 -5.22
CA HIS A 250 6.34 -2.78 -5.75
C HIS A 250 6.82 -3.35 -7.09
N PHE A 251 6.65 -4.64 -7.31
CA PHE A 251 7.21 -5.34 -8.47
C PHE A 251 6.67 -4.82 -9.81
N VAL A 252 5.40 -4.38 -9.87
CA VAL A 252 4.84 -3.72 -11.06
C VAL A 252 5.57 -2.42 -11.36
N ASN A 253 5.88 -1.60 -10.35
CA ASN A 253 6.62 -0.35 -10.54
C ASN A 253 8.06 -0.61 -11.01
N GLN A 254 8.71 -1.67 -10.51
CA GLN A 254 10.03 -2.06 -11.01
C GLN A 254 10.00 -2.42 -12.50
N SER A 255 8.96 -3.15 -12.91
CA SER A 255 8.75 -3.53 -14.32
C SER A 255 8.49 -2.32 -15.21
N ILE A 256 7.69 -1.36 -14.72
CA ILE A 256 7.41 -0.10 -15.43
C ILE A 256 8.72 0.70 -15.61
N GLU A 257 9.52 0.83 -14.55
CA GLU A 257 10.82 1.53 -14.64
C GLU A 257 11.76 0.85 -15.65
N TYR A 258 11.79 -0.47 -15.68
CA TYR A 258 12.58 -1.22 -16.65
C TYR A 258 12.08 -0.99 -18.08
N ALA A 259 10.78 -1.05 -18.33
CA ALA A 259 10.22 -0.79 -19.64
C ALA A 259 10.46 0.66 -20.10
N LYS A 260 10.36 1.64 -19.19
CA LYS A 260 10.72 3.05 -19.47
C LYS A 260 12.19 3.17 -19.88
N LYS A 261 13.08 2.45 -19.21
CA LYS A 261 14.50 2.42 -19.55
C LYS A 261 14.71 1.88 -20.97
N ILE A 262 14.04 0.80 -21.37
CA ILE A 262 14.11 0.26 -22.73
C ILE A 262 13.70 1.34 -23.77
N TRP A 263 12.56 1.99 -23.60
CA TRP A 263 12.11 3.01 -24.52
C TRP A 263 13.05 4.21 -24.58
N THR A 264 13.57 4.65 -23.42
CA THR A 264 14.53 5.75 -23.36
C THR A 264 15.85 5.39 -24.05
N GLU A 265 16.36 4.17 -23.89
CA GLU A 265 17.55 3.66 -24.59
C GLU A 265 17.35 3.59 -26.11
N LEU A 266 16.12 3.36 -26.58
CA LEU A 266 15.75 3.41 -27.99
C LEU A 266 15.54 4.84 -28.52
N GLY A 267 15.77 5.85 -27.68
CA GLY A 267 15.71 7.27 -28.03
C GLY A 267 14.31 7.87 -27.96
N PHE A 268 13.38 7.27 -27.24
CA PHE A 268 12.04 7.81 -27.04
C PHE A 268 11.98 8.77 -25.86
N LYS A 269 11.12 9.79 -25.96
CA LYS A 269 10.76 10.73 -24.87
C LYS A 269 9.44 10.31 -24.24
N GLU A 270 9.34 10.41 -22.93
CA GLU A 270 8.11 10.04 -22.21
C GLU A 270 7.01 11.10 -22.37
N MET A 271 5.81 10.66 -22.74
CA MET A 271 4.57 11.45 -22.69
C MET A 271 3.84 11.17 -21.38
N THR A 272 3.33 12.22 -20.77
CA THR A 272 2.52 12.13 -19.55
C THR A 272 1.23 12.93 -19.70
N GLY A 273 0.21 12.58 -18.91
CA GLY A 273 -1.06 13.32 -18.91
C GLY A 273 -2.08 12.74 -17.94
N THR A 274 -3.27 13.31 -17.95
CA THR A 274 -4.36 12.99 -17.02
C THR A 274 -5.00 11.63 -17.34
N MET A 275 -5.56 10.97 -16.30
CA MET A 275 -6.33 9.74 -16.47
C MET A 275 -7.76 10.00 -16.95
N ALA A 276 -8.30 11.17 -16.63
CA ALA A 276 -9.60 11.62 -17.14
C ALA A 276 -9.38 12.70 -18.20
N ASP A 277 -10.02 12.57 -19.36
CA ASP A 277 -9.89 13.50 -20.46
C ASP A 277 -11.20 13.63 -21.23
N SER A 278 -11.30 14.63 -22.14
CA SER A 278 -12.46 14.74 -23.03
C SER A 278 -12.50 13.62 -24.07
N SER A 279 -13.69 13.21 -24.44
CA SER A 279 -13.92 12.27 -25.55
C SER A 279 -13.25 12.74 -26.85
N PHE A 280 -13.07 14.05 -27.04
CA PHE A 280 -12.34 14.61 -28.16
C PHE A 280 -10.96 13.98 -28.31
N TRP A 281 -10.15 13.97 -27.26
CA TRP A 281 -8.78 13.44 -27.31
C TRP A 281 -8.71 11.91 -27.31
N ILE A 282 -9.66 11.28 -26.63
CA ILE A 282 -9.63 9.81 -26.49
C ILE A 282 -10.18 9.13 -27.74
N PHE A 283 -11.11 9.78 -28.45
CA PHE A 283 -11.79 9.15 -29.59
C PHE A 283 -11.79 10.01 -30.86
N ASP A 284 -12.29 11.26 -30.80
CA ASP A 284 -12.51 12.05 -32.01
C ASP A 284 -11.21 12.35 -32.74
N ALA A 285 -10.17 12.81 -32.03
CA ALA A 285 -8.84 13.09 -32.59
C ALA A 285 -8.14 11.84 -33.16
N LEU A 286 -8.63 10.64 -32.82
CA LEU A 286 -8.18 9.36 -33.33
C LEU A 286 -9.14 8.76 -34.37
N PHE A 287 -9.99 9.60 -34.96
CA PHE A 287 -10.91 9.19 -36.02
C PHE A 287 -11.86 8.04 -35.64
N THR A 288 -12.13 7.84 -34.35
CA THR A 288 -13.14 6.87 -33.90
C THR A 288 -14.52 7.52 -33.97
N PRO A 289 -15.49 7.00 -34.76
CA PRO A 289 -16.80 7.63 -34.93
C PRO A 289 -17.57 7.73 -33.60
N GLN A 290 -18.48 8.71 -33.52
CA GLN A 290 -19.18 9.01 -32.27
C GLN A 290 -20.23 7.96 -31.88
N ASP A 291 -20.66 7.15 -32.81
CA ASP A 291 -21.55 5.99 -32.64
C ASP A 291 -20.81 4.65 -32.52
N HIS A 292 -19.47 4.67 -32.42
CA HIS A 292 -18.67 3.46 -32.29
C HIS A 292 -18.98 2.71 -30.98
N PRO A 293 -19.15 1.37 -30.99
CA PRO A 293 -19.46 0.57 -29.81
C PRO A 293 -18.49 0.76 -28.63
N ALA A 294 -17.20 0.99 -28.91
CA ALA A 294 -16.19 1.25 -27.86
C ALA A 294 -16.48 2.50 -27.00
N ARG A 295 -17.34 3.41 -27.46
CA ARG A 295 -17.80 4.58 -26.71
C ARG A 295 -19.03 4.31 -25.86
N GLU A 296 -19.64 3.14 -25.96
CA GLU A 296 -20.81 2.79 -25.16
C GLU A 296 -20.44 2.68 -23.69
N MET A 297 -21.43 2.88 -22.81
CA MET A 297 -21.23 2.80 -21.35
C MET A 297 -20.75 1.42 -20.89
N GLN A 298 -20.87 0.40 -21.71
CA GLN A 298 -20.41 -0.95 -21.42
C GLN A 298 -18.87 -1.05 -21.44
N ASP A 299 -18.20 -0.26 -22.31
CA ASP A 299 -16.76 -0.33 -22.50
C ASP A 299 -16.01 0.87 -21.93
N THR A 300 -16.68 2.01 -21.72
CA THR A 300 -16.07 3.27 -21.31
C THR A 300 -16.72 3.84 -20.05
N PHE A 301 -15.88 4.29 -19.09
CA PHE A 301 -16.36 5.01 -17.91
C PHE A 301 -16.50 6.49 -18.20
N PHE A 302 -17.71 7.00 -18.17
CA PHE A 302 -18.03 8.42 -18.28
C PHE A 302 -18.15 9.08 -16.90
N ILE A 303 -17.61 10.29 -16.76
CA ILE A 303 -17.76 11.08 -15.53
C ILE A 303 -19.10 11.82 -15.60
N LYS A 304 -20.01 11.50 -14.68
CA LYS A 304 -21.34 12.11 -14.60
C LYS A 304 -21.25 13.60 -14.24
N ASN A 305 -22.14 14.40 -14.80
CA ASN A 305 -22.29 15.83 -14.48
C ASN A 305 -21.02 16.68 -14.69
N ALA A 306 -20.11 16.24 -15.55
CA ALA A 306 -18.89 16.97 -15.89
C ALA A 306 -18.77 17.08 -17.41
N GLN A 307 -18.33 18.26 -17.87
CA GLN A 307 -17.96 18.51 -19.26
C GLN A 307 -16.52 18.98 -19.35
N GLY A 308 -15.78 18.43 -20.29
CA GLY A 308 -14.42 18.83 -20.60
C GLY A 308 -14.37 20.08 -21.47
N LYS A 309 -13.19 20.68 -21.50
CA LYS A 309 -12.89 21.72 -22.48
C LYS A 309 -12.32 21.09 -23.75
N LEU A 310 -12.76 21.60 -24.90
CA LEU A 310 -12.09 21.33 -26.17
C LEU A 310 -10.75 22.08 -26.21
N PRO A 311 -9.83 21.74 -27.13
CA PRO A 311 -8.62 22.51 -27.36
C PRO A 311 -8.95 24.00 -27.65
N ASP A 312 -8.07 24.90 -27.20
CA ASP A 312 -8.22 26.35 -27.51
C ASP A 312 -7.99 26.67 -29.00
N ASN A 313 -7.46 25.72 -29.76
CA ASN A 313 -7.23 25.84 -31.20
C ASN A 313 -8.49 25.42 -31.99
N ASN A 314 -9.34 26.38 -32.33
CA ASN A 314 -10.56 26.13 -33.10
C ASN A 314 -10.29 25.45 -34.45
N LYS A 315 -9.18 25.80 -35.13
CA LYS A 315 -8.81 25.18 -36.40
C LYS A 315 -8.58 23.66 -36.24
N LEU A 316 -7.98 23.23 -35.13
CA LEU A 316 -7.79 21.83 -34.82
C LEU A 316 -9.14 21.10 -34.66
N ILE A 317 -10.10 21.73 -33.97
CA ILE A 317 -11.44 21.19 -33.78
C ILE A 317 -12.14 21.05 -35.12
N GLU A 318 -12.10 22.10 -35.95
CA GLU A 318 -12.70 22.08 -37.29
C GLU A 318 -12.08 20.99 -38.18
N ASN A 319 -10.75 20.85 -38.19
CA ASN A 319 -10.07 19.81 -38.96
C ASN A 319 -10.47 18.39 -38.54
N VAL A 320 -10.59 18.16 -37.22
CA VAL A 320 -11.05 16.87 -36.69
C VAL A 320 -12.51 16.62 -37.09
N LYS A 321 -13.38 17.62 -36.93
CA LYS A 321 -14.78 17.55 -37.34
C LYS A 321 -14.90 17.22 -38.83
N GLU A 322 -14.19 17.97 -39.70
CA GLU A 322 -14.18 17.75 -41.14
C GLU A 322 -13.73 16.33 -41.50
N SER A 323 -12.70 15.81 -40.82
CA SER A 323 -12.24 14.44 -41.06
C SER A 323 -13.32 13.40 -40.80
N HIS A 324 -14.20 13.61 -39.81
CA HIS A 324 -15.33 12.73 -39.52
C HIS A 324 -16.50 12.89 -40.47
N GLU A 325 -16.89 14.13 -40.82
CA GLU A 325 -18.08 14.42 -41.61
C GLU A 325 -17.86 14.17 -43.09
N THR A 326 -16.83 14.75 -43.68
CA THR A 326 -16.58 14.75 -45.13
C THR A 326 -15.27 14.10 -45.51
N GLY A 327 -14.38 13.86 -44.55
CA GLY A 327 -13.08 13.23 -44.73
C GLY A 327 -11.99 14.23 -45.09
N VAL A 328 -10.78 13.73 -45.23
CA VAL A 328 -9.58 14.51 -45.61
C VAL A 328 -8.80 13.80 -46.70
N GLY A 329 -8.20 14.55 -47.61
CA GLY A 329 -7.45 13.99 -48.74
C GLY A 329 -8.33 13.17 -49.68
N LYS A 330 -8.13 11.84 -49.70
CA LYS A 330 -8.96 10.90 -50.51
C LYS A 330 -10.05 10.21 -49.68
N SER A 331 -10.10 10.45 -48.39
CA SER A 331 -11.11 9.89 -47.50
C SER A 331 -12.45 10.59 -47.68
N LYS A 332 -13.53 9.85 -47.44
CA LYS A 332 -14.89 10.41 -47.41
C LYS A 332 -15.40 10.60 -45.99
N GLY A 333 -14.58 10.41 -44.99
CA GLY A 333 -15.00 10.42 -43.59
C GLY A 333 -15.96 9.27 -43.25
N TRP A 334 -16.65 9.45 -42.14
CA TRP A 334 -17.69 8.50 -41.68
C TRP A 334 -19.09 8.90 -42.16
N ASN A 335 -19.22 10.12 -42.73
CA ASN A 335 -20.46 10.64 -43.34
C ASN A 335 -21.63 10.73 -42.34
N TYR A 336 -21.37 11.27 -41.15
CA TYR A 336 -22.37 11.61 -40.12
C TYR A 336 -22.14 13.04 -39.62
N SER A 337 -23.11 13.61 -38.92
CA SER A 337 -22.99 14.92 -38.30
C SER A 337 -22.24 14.81 -36.97
N TRP A 338 -21.06 15.43 -36.87
CA TRP A 338 -20.26 15.42 -35.66
C TRP A 338 -20.82 16.36 -34.58
N GLU A 339 -20.97 15.87 -33.35
CA GLU A 339 -21.56 16.61 -32.24
C GLU A 339 -20.51 17.03 -31.21
N GLU A 340 -20.39 18.34 -30.99
CA GLU A 340 -19.49 18.91 -29.99
C GLU A 340 -19.83 18.49 -28.56
N SER A 341 -21.11 18.29 -28.26
CA SER A 341 -21.61 17.86 -26.97
C SER A 341 -21.06 16.49 -26.55
N ILE A 342 -20.90 15.58 -27.52
CA ILE A 342 -20.34 14.24 -27.34
C ILE A 342 -18.83 14.34 -27.11
N ALA A 343 -18.14 15.17 -27.88
CA ALA A 343 -16.71 15.38 -27.77
C ALA A 343 -16.29 16.00 -26.40
N LYS A 344 -17.16 16.78 -25.78
CA LYS A 344 -16.97 17.39 -24.45
C LYS A 344 -17.20 16.43 -23.28
N LYS A 345 -17.79 15.25 -23.49
CA LYS A 345 -17.96 14.28 -22.39
C LYS A 345 -16.61 13.89 -21.83
N ILE A 346 -16.49 13.87 -20.49
CA ILE A 346 -15.26 13.42 -19.82
C ILE A 346 -15.35 11.92 -19.62
N VAL A 347 -14.26 11.23 -19.96
CA VAL A 347 -14.10 9.78 -19.81
C VAL A 347 -12.84 9.46 -19.02
N LEU A 348 -12.81 8.33 -18.33
CA LEU A 348 -11.55 7.70 -17.94
C LEU A 348 -10.94 7.10 -19.21
N ARG A 349 -9.68 7.43 -19.49
CA ARG A 349 -9.02 7.02 -20.74
C ARG A 349 -9.03 5.49 -20.91
N THR A 350 -9.55 5.01 -22.01
CA THR A 350 -9.62 3.58 -22.36
C THR A 350 -8.30 3.05 -22.94
N HIS A 351 -7.43 3.96 -23.33
CA HIS A 351 -6.07 3.75 -23.83
C HIS A 351 -5.23 5.02 -23.60
N THR A 352 -3.93 4.88 -23.75
CA THR A 352 -3.00 6.02 -23.61
C THR A 352 -2.83 6.84 -24.89
N THR A 353 -3.43 6.42 -26.02
CA THR A 353 -3.30 7.03 -27.36
C THR A 353 -3.83 8.48 -27.41
N GLY A 354 -4.68 8.88 -26.46
CA GLY A 354 -5.03 10.29 -26.30
C GLY A 354 -3.82 11.20 -26.00
N LEU A 355 -2.77 10.67 -25.34
CA LEU A 355 -1.52 11.38 -25.13
C LEU A 355 -0.76 11.56 -26.44
N SER A 356 -0.78 10.54 -27.31
CA SER A 356 -0.20 10.61 -28.66
C SER A 356 -0.90 11.68 -29.49
N ALA A 357 -2.23 11.71 -29.50
CA ALA A 357 -2.99 12.74 -30.20
C ALA A 357 -2.65 14.16 -29.73
N ARG A 358 -2.56 14.35 -28.41
CA ARG A 358 -2.15 15.66 -27.82
C ARG A 358 -0.72 16.03 -28.19
N THR A 359 0.19 15.06 -28.20
CA THR A 359 1.59 15.28 -28.57
C THR A 359 1.70 15.64 -30.05
N LEU A 360 1.01 14.92 -30.94
CA LEU A 360 0.99 15.22 -32.37
C LEU A 360 0.47 16.64 -32.65
N ALA A 361 -0.59 17.06 -31.98
CA ALA A 361 -1.17 18.39 -32.16
C ALA A 361 -0.23 19.56 -31.72
N GLN A 362 0.85 19.27 -30.97
CA GLN A 362 1.83 20.25 -30.50
C GLN A 362 3.14 20.19 -31.28
N LEU A 363 3.38 19.14 -32.06
CA LEU A 363 4.63 18.97 -32.81
C LEU A 363 4.75 19.99 -33.94
N LYS A 364 5.96 20.49 -34.11
CA LYS A 364 6.35 21.33 -35.25
C LYS A 364 7.18 20.51 -36.23
N GLU A 365 7.23 20.95 -37.47
CA GLU A 365 8.05 20.27 -38.49
C GLU A 365 9.54 20.21 -38.12
N SER A 366 10.03 21.24 -37.40
CA SER A 366 11.40 21.30 -36.88
C SER A 366 11.71 20.20 -35.84
N ASP A 367 10.70 19.60 -35.24
CA ASP A 367 10.87 18.58 -34.18
C ASP A 367 11.04 17.18 -34.76
N LEU A 368 10.88 17.02 -36.08
CA LEU A 368 10.93 15.73 -36.77
C LEU A 368 12.38 15.35 -37.19
N PRO A 369 12.74 14.05 -37.13
CA PRO A 369 11.93 12.93 -36.67
C PRO A 369 11.79 12.88 -35.14
N ALA A 370 10.65 12.41 -34.65
CA ALA A 370 10.33 12.41 -33.23
C ALA A 370 9.83 11.04 -32.76
N LYS A 371 10.18 10.66 -31.52
CA LYS A 371 9.81 9.40 -30.91
C LYS A 371 9.29 9.64 -29.50
N TYR A 372 8.10 9.16 -29.20
CA TYR A 372 7.49 9.32 -27.88
C TYR A 372 6.90 7.99 -27.39
N PHE A 373 6.91 7.79 -26.08
CA PHE A 373 6.24 6.66 -25.44
C PHE A 373 5.49 7.12 -24.20
N ALA A 374 4.53 6.30 -23.76
CA ALA A 374 3.85 6.45 -22.47
C ALA A 374 3.65 5.07 -21.83
N ILE A 375 3.72 5.03 -20.49
CA ILE A 375 3.26 3.87 -19.72
C ILE A 375 2.33 4.42 -18.65
N GLY A 376 1.04 4.05 -18.73
CA GLY A 376 0.04 4.61 -17.85
C GLY A 376 -1.17 3.71 -17.65
N LYS A 377 -1.91 3.97 -16.58
CA LYS A 377 -3.18 3.29 -16.32
C LYS A 377 -4.23 3.68 -17.36
N VAL A 378 -5.01 2.69 -17.76
CA VAL A 378 -6.19 2.81 -18.61
C VAL A 378 -7.35 2.09 -17.96
N PHE A 379 -8.57 2.41 -18.37
CA PHE A 379 -9.79 1.97 -17.70
C PHE A 379 -10.80 1.45 -18.74
N ARG A 380 -11.33 0.25 -18.48
CA ARG A 380 -12.38 -0.35 -19.31
C ARG A 380 -13.45 -0.94 -18.42
N ASN A 381 -14.69 -0.74 -18.78
CA ASN A 381 -15.83 -1.23 -18.01
C ASN A 381 -16.10 -2.72 -18.33
N GLU A 382 -15.10 -3.54 -18.06
CA GLU A 382 -15.14 -4.99 -18.28
C GLU A 382 -15.49 -5.73 -16.99
N THR A 383 -16.06 -6.92 -17.12
CA THR A 383 -16.27 -7.82 -15.99
C THR A 383 -14.94 -8.35 -15.51
N VAL A 384 -14.67 -8.16 -14.21
CA VAL A 384 -13.40 -8.56 -13.59
C VAL A 384 -13.33 -10.07 -13.45
N ASP A 385 -12.32 -10.67 -14.10
CA ASP A 385 -11.99 -12.09 -14.00
C ASP A 385 -10.47 -12.29 -13.82
N TRP A 386 -9.99 -13.51 -13.99
CA TRP A 386 -8.55 -13.83 -13.88
C TRP A 386 -7.69 -13.20 -14.99
N SER A 387 -8.28 -12.81 -16.12
CA SER A 387 -7.62 -12.29 -17.33
C SER A 387 -8.01 -10.85 -17.68
N HIS A 388 -9.05 -10.30 -17.06
CA HIS A 388 -9.57 -8.96 -17.30
C HIS A 388 -9.72 -8.17 -16.01
N GLY A 389 -9.29 -6.92 -16.04
CA GLY A 389 -9.49 -5.95 -14.96
C GLY A 389 -10.14 -4.69 -15.50
N PHE A 390 -10.85 -3.95 -14.65
CA PHE A 390 -11.42 -2.65 -15.02
C PHE A 390 -10.36 -1.53 -15.13
N GLU A 391 -9.17 -1.74 -14.57
CA GLU A 391 -7.99 -0.90 -14.76
C GLU A 391 -6.75 -1.77 -15.00
N PHE A 392 -5.85 -1.31 -15.85
CA PHE A 392 -4.58 -1.98 -16.12
C PHE A 392 -3.58 -0.97 -16.69
N TYR A 393 -2.29 -1.34 -16.74
CA TYR A 393 -1.28 -0.54 -17.39
C TYR A 393 -1.18 -0.86 -18.87
N GLN A 394 -1.06 0.19 -19.68
CA GLN A 394 -0.76 0.11 -21.11
C GLN A 394 0.59 0.76 -21.38
N THR A 395 1.44 0.13 -22.21
CA THR A 395 2.60 0.78 -22.81
C THR A 395 2.26 1.16 -24.24
N GLU A 396 2.58 2.37 -24.62
CA GLU A 396 2.29 2.97 -25.90
C GLU A 396 3.50 3.70 -26.46
N GLY A 397 3.56 3.87 -27.76
CA GLY A 397 4.53 4.73 -28.38
C GLY A 397 4.14 5.16 -29.78
N ILE A 398 4.74 6.28 -30.20
CA ILE A 398 4.65 6.81 -31.55
C ILE A 398 6.02 7.16 -32.10
N VAL A 399 6.20 6.96 -33.40
CA VAL A 399 7.34 7.49 -34.18
C VAL A 399 6.79 8.32 -35.31
N VAL A 400 7.14 9.60 -35.33
CA VAL A 400 6.75 10.57 -36.36
C VAL A 400 7.95 10.82 -37.24
N ASP A 401 7.98 10.21 -38.43
CA ASP A 401 9.10 10.31 -39.37
C ASP A 401 8.60 10.21 -40.81
N PRO A 402 8.90 11.17 -41.68
CA PRO A 402 8.52 11.12 -43.09
C PRO A 402 9.00 9.85 -43.84
N ASN A 403 10.08 9.22 -43.36
CA ASN A 403 10.65 8.02 -43.97
C ASN A 403 10.25 6.74 -43.27
N ALA A 404 9.40 6.80 -42.23
CA ALA A 404 8.99 5.60 -41.49
C ALA A 404 8.03 4.72 -42.28
N ASN A 405 8.15 3.42 -42.07
CA ASN A 405 7.33 2.42 -42.71
C ASN A 405 6.98 1.26 -41.74
N LEU A 406 6.17 0.32 -42.22
CA LEU A 406 5.74 -0.83 -41.39
C LEU A 406 6.94 -1.66 -40.89
N GLN A 407 7.98 -1.83 -41.69
CA GLN A 407 9.15 -2.61 -41.29
C GLN A 407 9.89 -1.97 -40.09
N ASN A 408 9.96 -0.65 -40.04
CA ASN A 408 10.50 0.08 -38.88
C ASN A 408 9.66 -0.15 -37.63
N LEU A 409 8.30 -0.13 -37.76
CA LEU A 409 7.40 -0.44 -36.65
C LEU A 409 7.65 -1.82 -36.06
N LEU A 410 7.70 -2.84 -36.94
CA LEU A 410 7.95 -4.22 -36.52
C LEU A 410 9.32 -4.36 -35.85
N GLY A 411 10.33 -3.61 -36.30
CA GLY A 411 11.67 -3.55 -35.73
C GLY A 411 11.66 -3.05 -34.28
N TYR A 412 11.03 -1.88 -34.01
CA TYR A 412 10.91 -1.34 -32.66
C TYR A 412 10.18 -2.28 -31.69
N LEU A 413 9.09 -2.86 -32.14
CA LEU A 413 8.30 -3.81 -31.34
C LEU A 413 9.11 -5.07 -31.02
N LYS A 414 9.78 -5.64 -32.02
CA LYS A 414 10.63 -6.82 -31.83
C LYS A 414 11.75 -6.55 -30.80
N GLU A 415 12.45 -5.43 -30.91
CA GLU A 415 13.51 -5.03 -29.99
C GLU A 415 12.97 -4.86 -28.55
N PHE A 416 11.84 -4.18 -28.39
CA PHE A 416 11.20 -4.01 -27.08
C PHE A 416 10.87 -5.35 -26.42
N TYR A 417 10.19 -6.25 -27.15
CA TYR A 417 9.79 -7.53 -26.59
C TYR A 417 10.98 -8.45 -26.30
N GLN A 418 12.00 -8.44 -27.12
CA GLN A 418 13.23 -9.18 -26.86
C GLN A 418 13.92 -8.69 -25.57
N LYS A 419 13.99 -7.37 -25.37
CA LYS A 419 14.49 -6.78 -24.12
C LYS A 419 13.60 -7.12 -22.93
N MET A 420 12.29 -7.22 -23.10
CA MET A 420 11.34 -7.70 -22.07
C MET A 420 11.44 -9.22 -21.80
N GLY A 421 12.16 -9.99 -22.66
CA GLY A 421 12.43 -11.42 -22.46
C GLY A 421 11.61 -12.36 -23.31
N TYR A 422 10.90 -11.86 -24.32
CA TYR A 422 10.18 -12.69 -25.27
C TYR A 422 11.02 -12.99 -26.50
N GLU A 423 11.33 -14.26 -26.73
CA GLU A 423 12.11 -14.68 -27.88
C GLU A 423 11.26 -14.87 -29.14
N LYS A 424 10.03 -15.38 -28.97
CA LYS A 424 9.12 -15.70 -30.07
C LYS A 424 8.00 -14.70 -30.14
N ILE A 425 8.01 -13.89 -31.21
CA ILE A 425 7.05 -12.81 -31.47
C ILE A 425 6.46 -13.04 -32.86
N LYS A 426 5.17 -12.82 -33.00
CA LYS A 426 4.45 -12.92 -34.24
C LYS A 426 3.60 -11.66 -34.45
N PHE A 427 3.57 -11.16 -35.67
CA PHE A 427 2.70 -10.07 -36.09
C PHE A 427 1.64 -10.63 -37.03
N VAL A 428 0.38 -10.34 -36.74
CA VAL A 428 -0.77 -10.81 -37.48
C VAL A 428 -1.53 -9.60 -38.02
N PRO A 429 -1.96 -9.59 -39.30
CA PRO A 429 -2.82 -8.52 -39.79
C PRO A 429 -4.06 -8.37 -38.92
N SER A 430 -4.45 -7.12 -38.65
CA SER A 430 -5.60 -6.78 -37.81
C SER A 430 -6.28 -5.51 -38.34
N PHE A 431 -7.34 -5.06 -37.69
CA PHE A 431 -8.06 -3.83 -38.03
C PHE A 431 -8.24 -2.95 -36.78
N PHE A 432 -7.88 -1.68 -36.91
CA PHE A 432 -8.21 -0.63 -35.95
C PHE A 432 -8.67 0.62 -36.71
N ALA A 433 -9.68 1.33 -36.20
CA ALA A 433 -10.31 2.45 -36.91
C ALA A 433 -9.32 3.58 -37.30
N TYR A 434 -8.23 3.74 -36.56
CA TYR A 434 -7.26 4.83 -36.68
C TYR A 434 -5.91 4.44 -37.32
N THR A 435 -5.70 3.18 -37.70
CA THR A 435 -4.46 2.72 -38.35
C THR A 435 -4.71 1.95 -39.65
N GLU A 436 -3.80 2.11 -40.62
CA GLU A 436 -3.73 1.36 -41.88
C GLU A 436 -2.29 1.44 -42.41
N PRO A 437 -1.54 0.32 -42.55
CA PRO A 437 -1.88 -1.03 -42.12
C PRO A 437 -1.90 -1.19 -40.60
N SER A 438 -2.66 -2.20 -40.15
CA SER A 438 -2.79 -2.57 -38.74
C SER A 438 -2.26 -3.98 -38.48
N VAL A 439 -1.62 -4.18 -37.35
CA VAL A 439 -1.11 -5.48 -36.91
C VAL A 439 -1.43 -5.72 -35.45
N GLU A 440 -1.70 -6.96 -35.12
CA GLU A 440 -1.79 -7.47 -33.75
C GLU A 440 -0.49 -8.14 -33.36
N ILE A 441 -0.04 -7.92 -32.13
CA ILE A 441 1.19 -8.46 -31.60
C ILE A 441 0.88 -9.66 -30.73
N GLN A 442 1.44 -10.81 -31.09
CA GLN A 442 1.33 -12.04 -30.33
C GLN A 442 2.68 -12.54 -29.88
N VAL A 443 2.77 -13.02 -28.64
CA VAL A 443 3.96 -13.66 -28.07
C VAL A 443 3.66 -15.10 -27.69
N TRP A 444 4.66 -15.96 -27.80
CA TRP A 444 4.52 -17.35 -27.41
C TRP A 444 4.61 -17.52 -25.91
N HIS A 445 3.59 -18.12 -25.29
CA HIS A 445 3.58 -18.49 -23.88
C HIS A 445 4.07 -19.94 -23.73
N PRO A 446 5.29 -20.15 -23.16
CA PRO A 446 5.91 -21.48 -23.17
C PRO A 446 5.17 -22.50 -22.28
N GLU A 447 4.65 -22.08 -21.12
CA GLU A 447 3.95 -22.98 -20.19
C GLU A 447 2.56 -23.39 -20.74
N ARG A 448 1.82 -22.45 -21.35
CA ARG A 448 0.48 -22.71 -21.88
C ARG A 448 0.50 -23.26 -23.32
N LYS A 449 1.63 -23.16 -24.00
CA LYS A 449 1.81 -23.55 -25.41
C LYS A 449 0.82 -22.88 -26.37
N VAL A 450 0.52 -21.60 -26.15
CA VAL A 450 -0.39 -20.80 -26.96
C VAL A 450 0.24 -19.46 -27.32
N TRP A 451 -0.25 -18.85 -28.40
CA TRP A 451 0.04 -17.46 -28.72
C TRP A 451 -0.89 -16.55 -27.92
N LEU A 452 -0.32 -15.61 -27.19
CA LEU A 452 -1.04 -14.60 -26.42
C LEU A 452 -1.00 -13.27 -27.18
N GLU A 453 -2.17 -12.70 -27.38
CA GLU A 453 -2.31 -11.32 -27.83
C GLU A 453 -1.88 -10.35 -26.73
N LEU A 454 -1.05 -9.37 -27.10
CA LEU A 454 -0.58 -8.33 -26.19
C LEU A 454 -1.09 -6.94 -26.55
N GLY A 455 -1.49 -6.72 -27.79
CA GLY A 455 -2.07 -5.46 -28.26
C GLY A 455 -1.89 -5.19 -29.72
N GLY A 456 -2.36 -4.03 -30.14
CA GLY A 456 -2.34 -3.59 -31.53
C GLY A 456 -1.22 -2.59 -31.85
N ALA A 457 -0.88 -2.53 -33.13
CA ALA A 457 0.03 -1.54 -33.67
C ALA A 457 -0.33 -1.24 -35.14
N GLY A 458 0.16 -0.14 -35.68
CA GLY A 458 -0.08 0.21 -37.08
C GLY A 458 0.53 1.57 -37.44
N ILE A 459 0.20 2.03 -38.62
CA ILE A 459 0.52 3.38 -39.08
C ILE A 459 -0.76 4.20 -39.00
N PHE A 460 -0.73 5.37 -38.34
CA PHE A 460 -1.92 6.23 -38.29
C PHE A 460 -2.36 6.64 -39.67
N ARG A 461 -3.66 6.59 -39.86
CA ARG A 461 -4.33 6.99 -41.11
C ARG A 461 -4.21 8.49 -41.36
N PRO A 462 -4.29 8.95 -42.63
CA PRO A 462 -4.31 10.39 -42.94
C PRO A 462 -5.40 11.16 -42.19
N GLU A 463 -6.54 10.53 -41.89
CA GLU A 463 -7.66 11.11 -41.12
C GLU A 463 -7.31 11.44 -39.67
N VAL A 464 -6.21 10.89 -39.15
CA VAL A 464 -5.64 11.23 -37.85
C VAL A 464 -4.50 12.24 -38.02
N THR A 465 -3.58 11.98 -38.97
CA THR A 465 -2.34 12.76 -39.07
C THR A 465 -2.56 14.14 -39.69
N ILE A 466 -3.41 14.26 -40.70
CA ILE A 466 -3.70 15.56 -41.35
C ILE A 466 -4.34 16.54 -40.38
N PRO A 467 -5.42 16.20 -39.63
CA PRO A 467 -6.00 17.11 -38.66
C PRO A 467 -5.03 17.56 -37.57
N LEU A 468 -4.17 16.66 -37.09
CA LEU A 468 -3.28 16.92 -35.95
C LEU A 468 -1.96 17.59 -36.35
N LEU A 469 -1.36 17.19 -37.48
CA LEU A 469 -0.06 17.66 -37.95
C LEU A 469 -0.15 18.66 -39.12
N GLY A 470 -1.31 18.83 -39.75
CA GLY A 470 -1.50 19.60 -40.97
C GLY A 470 -0.99 18.93 -42.24
N LYS A 471 -0.40 17.74 -42.15
CA LYS A 471 0.20 17.00 -43.27
C LYS A 471 0.03 15.49 -43.06
N ALA A 472 -0.03 14.72 -44.16
CA ALA A 472 -0.02 13.27 -44.13
C ALA A 472 1.42 12.74 -43.91
N ILE A 473 1.93 12.81 -42.69
CA ILE A 473 3.23 12.25 -42.28
C ILE A 473 2.99 10.86 -41.72
N PRO A 474 3.80 9.84 -42.07
CA PRO A 474 3.71 8.54 -41.43
C PRO A 474 3.95 8.63 -39.93
N VAL A 475 3.01 8.09 -39.14
CA VAL A 475 3.12 7.96 -37.69
C VAL A 475 2.97 6.50 -37.34
N LEU A 476 4.06 5.86 -36.97
CA LEU A 476 4.04 4.51 -36.41
C LEU A 476 3.43 4.61 -35.01
N ALA A 477 2.53 3.71 -34.67
CA ALA A 477 1.84 3.72 -33.37
C ALA A 477 1.60 2.30 -32.86
N TRP A 478 1.64 2.14 -31.56
CA TRP A 478 1.30 0.88 -30.87
C TRP A 478 0.72 1.16 -29.49
N GLY A 479 -0.13 0.24 -29.02
CA GLY A 479 -0.70 0.23 -27.68
C GLY A 479 -0.84 -1.19 -27.15
N GLN A 480 -0.16 -1.53 -26.07
CA GLN A 480 -0.05 -2.89 -25.56
C GLN A 480 -0.40 -2.97 -24.08
N GLY A 481 -1.14 -3.99 -23.69
CA GLY A 481 -1.46 -4.28 -22.30
C GLY A 481 -0.19 -4.66 -21.53
N PHE A 482 0.34 -3.73 -20.74
CA PHE A 482 1.60 -3.92 -20.01
C PHE A 482 1.50 -5.00 -18.92
N ASP A 483 0.36 -5.11 -18.27
CA ASP A 483 0.14 -6.11 -17.23
C ASP A 483 0.32 -7.53 -17.76
N ARG A 484 -0.15 -7.81 -18.98
CA ARG A 484 0.06 -9.11 -19.62
C ARG A 484 1.53 -9.38 -19.95
N ILE A 485 2.30 -8.34 -20.27
CA ILE A 485 3.73 -8.47 -20.58
C ILE A 485 4.53 -8.95 -19.36
N ILE A 486 4.15 -8.55 -18.16
CA ILE A 486 4.91 -8.87 -16.95
C ILE A 486 4.44 -10.15 -16.24
N THR A 487 3.26 -10.69 -16.57
CA THR A 487 2.70 -11.89 -15.91
C THR A 487 3.59 -13.11 -16.04
N GLU A 488 4.20 -13.31 -17.20
CA GLU A 488 5.10 -14.45 -17.45
C GLU A 488 6.31 -14.44 -16.52
N PHE A 489 6.96 -13.29 -16.39
CA PHE A 489 8.15 -13.15 -15.53
C PHE A 489 7.83 -13.44 -14.05
N TYR A 490 6.69 -12.96 -13.57
CA TYR A 490 6.28 -13.14 -12.17
C TYR A 490 5.45 -14.41 -11.93
N LYS A 491 5.21 -15.21 -12.97
CA LYS A 491 4.38 -16.42 -12.93
C LYS A 491 3.00 -16.18 -12.31
N ILE A 492 2.37 -15.09 -12.74
CA ILE A 492 1.05 -14.67 -12.29
C ILE A 492 -0.01 -15.37 -13.14
N LYS A 493 -0.96 -16.01 -12.48
CA LYS A 493 -2.07 -16.72 -13.14
C LYS A 493 -3.36 -15.92 -13.16
N ASP A 494 -3.49 -14.97 -12.28
CA ASP A 494 -4.65 -14.09 -12.10
C ASP A 494 -4.19 -12.64 -12.04
N LEU A 495 -4.64 -11.79 -12.96
CA LEU A 495 -4.22 -10.39 -13.06
C LEU A 495 -4.51 -9.57 -11.79
N ARG A 496 -5.50 -9.99 -10.97
CA ARG A 496 -5.79 -9.35 -9.69
C ARG A 496 -4.64 -9.41 -8.69
N GLU A 497 -3.73 -10.38 -8.84
CA GLU A 497 -2.53 -10.46 -8.01
C GLU A 497 -1.57 -9.28 -8.21
N LEU A 498 -1.59 -8.62 -9.39
CA LEU A 498 -0.78 -7.44 -9.70
C LEU A 498 -1.11 -6.26 -8.79
N TYR A 499 -2.33 -6.20 -8.27
CA TYR A 499 -2.87 -5.11 -7.48
C TYR A 499 -3.16 -5.50 -6.02
N SER A 500 -2.77 -6.72 -5.63
CA SER A 500 -2.94 -7.20 -4.26
C SER A 500 -1.98 -6.52 -3.29
N ASN A 501 -2.49 -6.12 -2.13
CA ASN A 501 -1.71 -5.52 -1.04
C ASN A 501 -1.26 -6.55 0.03
N ASP A 502 -1.25 -7.84 -0.29
CA ASP A 502 -0.73 -8.87 0.60
C ASP A 502 0.78 -8.73 0.77
N LEU A 503 1.20 -8.25 1.95
CA LEU A 503 2.61 -8.01 2.26
C LEU A 503 3.46 -9.28 2.19
N LYS A 504 2.91 -10.44 2.52
CA LYS A 504 3.61 -11.73 2.44
C LYS A 504 3.90 -12.08 0.98
N ALA A 505 2.89 -11.99 0.12
CA ALA A 505 3.04 -12.21 -1.31
C ALA A 505 4.01 -11.20 -1.94
N LEU A 506 3.89 -9.90 -1.62
CA LEU A 506 4.76 -8.84 -2.14
C LEU A 506 6.23 -9.06 -1.77
N ARG A 507 6.52 -9.50 -0.53
CA ARG A 507 7.89 -9.79 -0.08
C ARG A 507 8.52 -10.98 -0.81
N GLN A 508 7.73 -11.95 -1.25
CA GLN A 508 8.18 -13.15 -1.95
C GLN A 508 8.38 -12.94 -3.47
N LYS A 509 7.78 -11.93 -4.07
CA LYS A 509 7.96 -11.64 -5.51
C LYS A 509 9.43 -11.33 -5.79
N LYS A 510 9.94 -11.88 -6.90
CA LYS A 510 11.32 -11.62 -7.37
C LYS A 510 11.48 -10.14 -7.73
N GLU A 511 12.72 -9.66 -7.64
CA GLU A 511 13.06 -8.37 -8.22
C GLU A 511 13.21 -8.52 -9.74
N TRP A 512 12.84 -7.45 -10.47
CA TRP A 512 13.08 -7.38 -11.90
C TRP A 512 14.55 -7.06 -12.13
N ILE A 513 15.36 -8.10 -12.24
CA ILE A 513 16.79 -7.99 -12.53
C ILE A 513 17.01 -8.55 -13.93
N LYS A 514 17.39 -7.70 -14.85
CA LYS A 514 17.91 -8.07 -16.18
C LYS A 514 19.05 -7.16 -16.56
#